data_d242fc9f9f53f4f6828894b25f02c924
#
_entry.id   d242fc9f9f53f4f6828894b25f02c924
#
_cell.length_a   1.000
_cell.length_b   1.000
_cell.length_c   1.000
_cell.angle_alpha   90.00
_cell.angle_beta   90.00
_cell.angle_gamma   90.00
#
_symmetry.space_group_name_H-M   'P 1'
#
loop_
_entity.id
_entity.type
_entity.pdbx_description
1 polymer ?
#
loop_
_entity_poly.entity_id
_entity_poly.type
_entity_poly.pdbx_seq_one_letter_code
_entity_poly.pdbx_strand_id
1 'polypeptide(L)'
;MPATFHSSPNEWYRWKNDLRKNPDIQILVSIDPASFPLGTGPKPYEIWHEGFYPVVWTNKKYHMLYFNMGHNDMDYEHHTNRELSFTLTNQIQDRLIIDGLMWMGGRTGKN
;
A
#
# COMPACT_ATOMS: atom_id res chain seq x y z
N MET A 1 4.68 3.98 14.93
CA MET A 1 4.84 3.04 13.79
C MET A 1 6.28 2.59 13.68
N PRO A 2 6.55 1.31 13.48
CA PRO A 2 7.92 0.85 13.24
C PRO A 2 8.44 1.35 11.88
N ALA A 3 9.76 1.43 11.72
CA ALA A 3 10.37 1.84 10.48
C ALA A 3 10.15 0.82 9.35
N THR A 4 10.08 -0.46 9.71
CA THR A 4 9.76 -1.56 8.80
C THR A 4 8.77 -2.51 9.46
N PHE A 5 7.94 -3.15 8.64
CA PHE A 5 6.99 -4.14 9.13
C PHE A 5 6.62 -5.11 8.00
N HIS A 6 6.07 -6.25 8.40
CA HIS A 6 5.49 -7.20 7.45
C HIS A 6 3.99 -6.94 7.35
N SER A 7 3.51 -6.75 6.13
CA SER A 7 2.07 -6.64 5.88
C SER A 7 1.43 -8.02 5.77
N SER A 8 0.11 -8.07 5.85
CA SER A 8 -0.65 -9.21 5.38
C SER A 8 -0.47 -9.39 3.87
N PRO A 9 -0.75 -10.58 3.32
CA PRO A 9 -0.80 -10.72 1.87
C PRO A 9 -1.74 -9.69 1.26
N ASN A 10 -1.23 -8.96 0.27
CA ASN A 10 -1.96 -7.91 -0.41
C ASN A 10 -1.65 -7.94 -1.90
N GLU A 11 -2.58 -7.47 -2.70
CA GLU A 11 -2.27 -7.00 -4.03
C GLU A 11 -1.80 -5.55 -3.95
N TRP A 12 -0.77 -5.22 -4.72
CA TRP A 12 -0.28 -3.85 -4.85
C TRP A 12 0.12 -3.61 -6.29
N TYR A 13 0.09 -2.33 -6.71
CA TYR A 13 0.37 -1.96 -8.08
C TYR A 13 1.74 -1.34 -8.23
N ARG A 14 2.30 -1.51 -9.41
CA ARG A 14 3.51 -0.82 -9.83
C ARG A 14 3.12 0.45 -10.56
N TRP A 15 3.93 1.47 -10.40
CA TRP A 15 3.66 2.76 -11.00
C TRP A 15 4.72 3.06 -12.05
N LYS A 16 4.27 3.35 -13.28
CA LYS A 16 5.17 3.73 -14.37
C LYS A 16 5.86 5.06 -14.07
N ASN A 17 5.13 5.99 -13.49
CA ASN A 17 5.70 7.27 -13.09
C ASN A 17 6.41 7.14 -11.75
N ASP A 18 7.59 7.74 -11.63
CA ASP A 18 8.30 7.80 -10.36
C ASP A 18 7.67 8.89 -9.49
N LEU A 19 6.90 8.48 -8.51
CA LEU A 19 6.18 9.41 -7.62
C LEU A 19 7.14 10.28 -6.80
N ARG A 20 8.40 9.87 -6.63
CA ARG A 20 9.41 10.68 -5.93
C ARG A 20 9.74 11.98 -6.69
N LYS A 21 9.50 12.01 -7.99
CA LYS A 21 9.76 13.18 -8.82
C LYS A 21 8.73 14.28 -8.69
N ASN A 22 7.60 14.00 -8.06
CA ASN A 22 6.60 15.02 -7.78
C ASN A 22 6.85 15.59 -6.38
N PRO A 23 7.27 16.86 -6.27
CA PRO A 23 7.61 17.47 -4.97
C PRO A 23 6.41 17.61 -4.03
N ASP A 24 5.19 17.52 -4.54
CA ASP A 24 3.98 17.61 -3.74
C ASP A 24 3.57 16.27 -3.12
N ILE A 25 4.11 15.18 -3.60
CA ILE A 25 3.82 13.84 -3.05
C ILE A 25 4.76 13.55 -1.88
N GLN A 26 4.16 13.16 -0.77
CA GLN A 26 4.90 12.64 0.38
C GLN A 26 4.61 11.15 0.51
N ILE A 27 5.65 10.35 0.30
CA ILE A 27 5.55 8.89 0.40
C ILE A 27 5.68 8.51 1.87
N LEU A 28 4.71 7.75 2.35
CA LEU A 28 4.64 7.33 3.75
C LEU A 28 5.09 5.88 3.92
N VAL A 29 4.73 5.01 2.97
CA VAL A 29 5.12 3.60 2.99
C VAL A 29 5.45 3.16 1.57
N SER A 30 6.54 2.43 1.43
CA SER A 30 6.93 1.77 0.19
C SER A 30 7.28 0.31 0.47
N ILE A 31 7.20 -0.52 -0.57
CA ILE A 31 7.65 -1.90 -0.48
C ILE A 31 9.17 -1.91 -0.47
N ASP A 32 9.75 -2.75 0.38
CA ASP A 32 11.19 -3.00 0.36
C ASP A 32 11.52 -3.87 -0.87
N PRO A 33 12.27 -3.37 -1.85
CA PRO A 33 12.58 -4.14 -3.05
C PRO A 33 13.41 -5.39 -2.78
N ALA A 34 14.07 -5.48 -1.64
CA ALA A 34 14.78 -6.68 -1.24
C ALA A 34 13.86 -7.77 -0.68
N SER A 35 12.61 -7.44 -0.39
CA SER A 35 11.66 -8.36 0.24
C SER A 35 10.93 -9.28 -0.74
N PHE A 36 11.09 -9.07 -2.04
CA PHE A 36 10.42 -9.88 -3.06
C PHE A 36 11.27 -9.98 -4.33
N PRO A 37 11.10 -11.04 -5.14
CA PRO A 37 11.78 -11.14 -6.44
C PRO A 37 11.24 -10.08 -7.40
N LEU A 38 12.11 -9.24 -7.93
CA LEU A 38 11.73 -8.29 -8.98
C LEU A 38 11.25 -9.04 -10.22
N GLY A 39 10.27 -8.48 -10.91
CA GLY A 39 9.65 -9.13 -12.05
C GLY A 39 8.53 -10.09 -11.68
N THR A 40 8.12 -10.14 -10.42
CA THR A 40 6.94 -10.91 -10.00
C THR A 40 5.68 -10.33 -10.62
N GLY A 41 4.79 -11.21 -11.10
CA GLY A 41 3.52 -10.81 -11.67
C GLY A 41 3.43 -11.06 -13.17
N PRO A 42 2.30 -10.69 -13.79
CA PRO A 42 2.02 -11.03 -15.19
C PRO A 42 2.88 -10.31 -16.21
N LYS A 43 3.55 -9.24 -15.81
CA LYS A 43 4.43 -8.46 -16.68
C LYS A 43 5.82 -8.34 -16.05
N PRO A 44 6.61 -9.42 -16.06
CA PRO A 44 7.90 -9.45 -15.36
C PRO A 44 8.94 -8.45 -15.90
N TYR A 45 8.75 -7.95 -17.10
CA TYR A 45 9.61 -6.94 -17.70
C TYR A 45 9.34 -5.52 -17.19
N GLU A 46 8.22 -5.30 -16.50
CA GLU A 46 7.87 -3.99 -15.96
C GLU A 46 8.48 -3.78 -14.58
N ILE A 47 9.81 -3.71 -14.55
CA ILE A 47 10.55 -3.36 -13.35
C ILE A 47 10.95 -1.89 -13.49
N TRP A 48 10.14 -1.00 -12.92
CA TRP A 48 10.40 0.43 -12.94
C TRP A 48 11.05 0.87 -11.63
N HIS A 49 11.89 1.88 -11.72
CA HIS A 49 12.44 2.56 -10.55
C HIS A 49 13.16 1.62 -9.58
N GLU A 50 13.82 0.59 -10.14
CA GLU A 50 14.60 -0.38 -9.35
C GLU A 50 13.77 -1.11 -8.29
N GLY A 51 12.47 -1.27 -8.54
CA GLY A 51 11.56 -1.93 -7.60
C GLY A 51 11.07 -1.03 -6.47
N PHE A 52 11.29 0.27 -6.57
CA PHE A 52 10.71 1.21 -5.62
C PHE A 52 9.21 1.40 -5.93
N TYR A 53 8.37 0.81 -5.11
CA TYR A 53 6.93 0.86 -5.31
C TYR A 53 6.23 1.41 -4.06
N PRO A 54 5.80 2.69 -4.10
CA PRO A 54 5.08 3.27 -2.99
C PRO A 54 3.68 2.67 -2.89
N VAL A 55 3.23 2.44 -1.67
CA VAL A 55 1.91 1.86 -1.39
C VAL A 55 1.02 2.77 -0.56
N VAL A 56 1.60 3.71 0.16
CA VAL A 56 0.84 4.73 0.89
C VAL A 56 1.51 6.08 0.70
N TRP A 57 0.74 7.07 0.27
CA TRP A 57 1.26 8.43 0.16
C TRP A 57 0.15 9.46 0.33
N THR A 58 0.58 10.69 0.58
CA THR A 58 -0.28 11.87 0.65
C THR A 58 0.23 12.95 -0.28
N ASN A 59 -0.49 14.05 -0.37
CA ASN A 59 -0.13 15.21 -1.17
C ASN A 59 -0.05 16.44 -0.26
N LYS A 60 0.99 17.26 -0.44
CA LYS A 60 1.21 18.44 0.39
C LYS A 60 0.20 19.56 0.13
N LYS A 61 -0.41 19.56 -1.05
CA LYS A 61 -1.38 20.58 -1.46
C LYS A 61 -2.83 20.15 -1.22
N TYR A 62 -3.08 18.86 -1.08
CA TYR A 62 -4.42 18.32 -0.95
C TYR A 62 -4.50 17.41 0.27
N HIS A 63 -5.59 17.55 1.01
CA HIS A 63 -5.87 16.69 2.16
C HIS A 63 -6.40 15.35 1.64
N MET A 64 -5.49 14.46 1.28
CA MET A 64 -5.80 13.16 0.71
C MET A 64 -4.81 12.12 1.20
N LEU A 65 -5.22 10.89 1.19
CA LEU A 65 -4.39 9.75 1.53
C LEU A 65 -4.69 8.63 0.55
N TYR A 66 -3.66 8.10 -0.09
CA TYR A 66 -3.78 6.96 -0.99
C TYR A 66 -3.22 5.72 -0.34
N PHE A 67 -3.99 4.65 -0.41
CA PHE A 67 -3.60 3.30 0.00
C PHE A 67 -3.63 2.36 -1.19
N ASN A 68 -2.52 1.70 -1.45
CA ASN A 68 -2.40 0.68 -2.49
C ASN A 68 -2.14 -0.68 -1.83
N MET A 69 -3.00 -1.02 -0.89
CA MET A 69 -2.95 -2.29 -0.15
C MET A 69 -4.37 -2.82 -0.05
N GLY A 70 -4.54 -4.07 -0.39
CA GLY A 70 -5.87 -4.66 -0.36
C GLY A 70 -5.96 -5.81 -1.34
N HIS A 71 -7.08 -6.05 -1.83
CA HIS A 71 -7.55 -7.10 -2.71
C HIS A 71 -8.38 -8.11 -1.95
N ASN A 72 -9.52 -8.43 -2.52
CA ASN A 72 -10.34 -9.55 -2.11
C ASN A 72 -10.24 -10.63 -3.18
N ASP A 73 -9.99 -11.83 -2.74
CA ASP A 73 -9.96 -13.00 -3.62
C ASP A 73 -11.08 -13.95 -3.25
N MET A 74 -11.31 -14.94 -4.10
CA MET A 74 -12.27 -15.99 -3.85
C MET A 74 -11.52 -17.31 -3.65
N ASP A 75 -12.08 -18.16 -2.83
CA ASP A 75 -11.51 -19.49 -2.60
C ASP A 75 -11.83 -20.42 -3.78
N TYR A 76 -11.15 -20.19 -4.89
CA TYR A 76 -11.31 -21.02 -6.08
C TYR A 76 -10.71 -22.41 -5.90
N GLU A 77 -9.67 -22.51 -5.09
CA GLU A 77 -8.91 -23.76 -4.88
C GLU A 77 -9.76 -24.83 -4.19
N HIS A 78 -10.55 -24.42 -3.21
CA HIS A 78 -11.40 -25.35 -2.44
C HIS A 78 -12.86 -25.32 -2.89
N HIS A 79 -13.18 -24.55 -3.93
CA HIS A 79 -14.54 -24.41 -4.48
C HIS A 79 -15.61 -24.02 -3.45
N THR A 80 -15.22 -23.26 -2.43
CA THR A 80 -16.14 -22.84 -1.37
C THR A 80 -16.90 -21.56 -1.70
N ASN A 81 -16.47 -20.82 -2.71
CA ASN A 81 -16.95 -19.47 -3.04
C ASN A 81 -16.83 -18.49 -1.86
N ARG A 82 -15.94 -18.78 -0.91
CA ARG A 82 -15.67 -17.87 0.19
C ARG A 82 -14.81 -16.71 -0.31
N GLU A 83 -15.18 -15.52 0.11
CA GLU A 83 -14.34 -14.36 -0.09
C GLU A 83 -13.15 -14.42 0.88
N LEU A 84 -11.94 -14.24 0.35
CA LEU A 84 -10.71 -14.21 1.11
C LEU A 84 -10.15 -12.80 1.08
N SER A 85 -10.01 -12.20 2.25
CA SER A 85 -9.38 -10.88 2.38
C SER A 85 -8.46 -10.89 3.59
N PHE A 86 -7.26 -10.35 3.40
CA PHE A 86 -6.27 -10.22 4.44
C PHE A 86 -5.98 -8.76 4.80
N THR A 87 -6.72 -7.85 4.21
CA THR A 87 -6.46 -6.41 4.36
C THR A 87 -6.54 -5.95 5.81
N LEU A 88 -7.49 -6.48 6.56
CA LEU A 88 -7.74 -6.09 7.95
C LEU A 88 -7.37 -7.20 8.95
N THR A 89 -6.29 -7.90 8.70
CA THR A 89 -5.83 -9.00 9.55
C THR A 89 -4.45 -8.77 10.17
N ASN A 90 -3.86 -7.59 9.93
CA ASN A 90 -2.54 -7.23 10.42
C ASN A 90 -2.65 -5.98 11.28
N GLN A 91 -2.21 -6.07 12.54
CA GLN A 91 -2.36 -4.97 13.50
C GLN A 91 -1.70 -3.68 13.06
N ILE A 92 -0.53 -3.75 12.41
CA ILE A 92 0.18 -2.56 11.96
C ILE A 92 -0.54 -1.94 10.78
N GLN A 93 -1.00 -2.76 9.85
CA GLN A 93 -1.77 -2.31 8.70
C GLN A 93 -3.11 -1.71 9.12
N ASP A 94 -3.80 -2.33 10.06
CA ASP A 94 -5.05 -1.82 10.64
C ASP A 94 -4.82 -0.47 11.30
N ARG A 95 -3.75 -0.35 12.08
CA ARG A 95 -3.40 0.90 12.74
C ARG A 95 -3.12 2.01 11.73
N LEU A 96 -2.42 1.69 10.66
CA LEU A 96 -2.13 2.63 9.60
C LEU A 96 -3.41 3.15 8.93
N ILE A 97 -4.37 2.26 8.70
CA ILE A 97 -5.68 2.63 8.13
C ILE A 97 -6.46 3.50 9.10
N ILE A 98 -6.52 3.12 10.36
CA ILE A 98 -7.24 3.87 11.40
C ILE A 98 -6.64 5.27 11.55
N ASP A 99 -5.32 5.36 11.69
CA ASP A 99 -4.65 6.64 11.83
C ASP A 99 -4.87 7.52 10.60
N GLY A 100 -4.88 6.92 9.41
CA GLY A 100 -5.18 7.60 8.16
C GLY A 100 -6.60 8.17 8.13
N LEU A 101 -7.59 7.38 8.56
CA LEU A 101 -8.97 7.83 8.65
C LEU A 101 -9.14 8.96 9.67
N MET A 102 -8.49 8.85 10.82
CA MET A 102 -8.50 9.90 11.84
C MET A 102 -7.90 11.20 11.30
N TRP A 103 -6.79 11.09 10.59
CA TRP A 103 -6.15 12.24 9.96
C TRP A 103 -7.06 12.86 8.89
N MET A 104 -7.69 12.03 8.05
CA MET A 104 -8.63 12.51 7.02
C MET A 104 -9.85 13.19 7.63
N GLY A 105 -10.27 12.78 8.80
CA GLY A 105 -11.36 13.42 9.54
C GLY A 105 -11.00 14.76 10.16
N GLY A 106 -9.78 15.25 9.97
CA GLY A 106 -9.36 16.52 10.54
C GLY A 106 -9.07 16.47 12.03
N ARG A 107 -8.85 15.27 12.59
CA ARG A 107 -8.61 15.07 14.02
C ARG A 107 -7.12 15.13 14.34
N THR A 108 -6.45 16.12 13.83
CA THR A 108 -5.00 16.25 14.01
C THR A 108 -4.63 17.16 15.17
N GLY A 109 -5.58 17.56 15.96
CA GLY A 109 -5.37 18.50 17.07
C GLY A 109 -5.25 19.95 16.62
N LYS A 110 -5.50 20.24 15.40
CA LYS A 110 -5.29 21.56 14.82
C LYS A 110 -6.55 22.31 14.55
N ASN A 111 -7.54 21.77 14.70
CA ASN A 111 -8.71 22.52 14.37
C ASN A 111 -9.86 22.17 14.72
#